data_863c866e53877ab789066397cd79f272
#
_entry.id   863c866e53877ab789066397cd79f272
#
_cell.length_a   1.000
_cell.length_b   1.000
_cell.length_c   1.000
_cell.angle_alpha   90.00
_cell.angle_beta   90.00
_cell.angle_gamma   90.00
#
_symmetry.space_group_name_H-M   'P 1'
#
loop_
_entity.id
_entity.type
_entity.pdbx_description
1 polymer ?
#
loop_
_entity_poly.entity_id
_entity_poly.type
_entity_poly.pdbx_seq_one_letter_code
_entity_poly.pdbx_strand_id
1 'polypeptide(L)'
;MTTFEYTQTFVPLPYKTVTSGVLMFKSTDDTTEPDMHEYLSNPETLAVLNRHGREGWELVSVQQINRGHEQIGNQNTQSWAIDYAVSTGFLFFFMRQSKNSHHK
;
A
#
# COMPACT_ATOMS: atom_id res chain seq x y z
N MET A 1 7.90 13.23 32.66
CA MET A 1 7.53 13.70 31.35
C MET A 1 6.93 12.59 30.52
N THR A 2 5.90 12.86 29.80
CA THR A 2 5.27 11.86 28.98
C THR A 2 5.96 11.80 27.63
N THR A 3 6.31 10.62 27.22
CA THR A 3 6.94 10.44 25.91
C THR A 3 6.10 9.45 25.11
N PHE A 4 6.33 9.42 23.80
CA PHE A 4 5.58 8.59 22.91
C PHE A 4 6.52 7.79 22.02
N GLU A 5 6.07 6.66 21.57
CA GLU A 5 6.80 5.87 20.60
C GLU A 5 5.95 5.67 19.38
N TYR A 6 6.56 5.43 18.26
CA TYR A 6 5.88 5.36 16.98
C TYR A 6 6.27 4.10 16.23
N THR A 7 5.34 3.62 15.42
CA THR A 7 5.65 2.51 14.54
C THR A 7 4.89 2.73 13.23
N GLN A 8 5.23 1.96 12.22
CA GLN A 8 4.55 2.07 10.95
C GLN A 8 4.40 0.69 10.34
N THR A 9 3.38 0.52 9.53
CA THR A 9 3.11 -0.72 8.84
C THR A 9 2.64 -0.42 7.43
N PHE A 10 3.19 -1.11 6.45
CA PHE A 10 2.78 -0.92 5.07
C PHE A 10 1.66 -1.89 4.75
N VAL A 11 0.59 -1.37 4.17
CA VAL A 11 -0.54 -2.20 3.74
C VAL A 11 -0.65 -2.04 2.23
N PRO A 12 -0.39 -3.08 1.47
CA PRO A 12 -0.39 -2.97 0.02
C PRO A 12 -1.80 -2.83 -0.54
N LEU A 13 -1.90 -2.18 -1.68
CA LEU A 13 -3.14 -2.03 -2.39
C LEU A 13 -3.12 -3.01 -3.54
N PRO A 14 -4.03 -3.97 -3.59
CA PRO A 14 -4.04 -4.91 -4.69
C PRO A 14 -4.61 -4.29 -5.96
N TYR A 15 -4.15 -4.74 -7.10
CA TYR A 15 -4.64 -4.29 -8.36
C TYR A 15 -5.26 -5.44 -9.11
N LYS A 16 -6.21 -5.15 -9.97
CA LYS A 16 -6.85 -6.17 -10.76
C LYS A 16 -5.85 -6.73 -11.75
N THR A 17 -5.99 -7.99 -12.06
CA THR A 17 -5.10 -8.64 -13.01
C THR A 17 -5.90 -9.01 -14.24
N VAL A 18 -5.21 -9.14 -15.35
CA VAL A 18 -5.81 -9.56 -16.59
C VAL A 18 -5.06 -10.78 -17.05
N THR A 19 -5.79 -11.83 -17.39
CA THR A 19 -5.20 -13.03 -17.92
C THR A 19 -5.39 -13.01 -19.42
N SER A 20 -4.32 -13.15 -20.16
CA SER A 20 -4.41 -13.11 -21.61
C SER A 20 -3.62 -14.27 -22.18
N GLY A 21 -3.79 -14.49 -23.47
CA GLY A 21 -3.09 -15.54 -24.18
C GLY A 21 -4.04 -16.63 -24.62
N VAL A 22 -3.47 -17.63 -25.30
CA VAL A 22 -4.29 -18.71 -25.71
C VAL A 22 -3.98 -19.88 -24.85
N LEU A 23 -4.69 -20.97 -25.11
CA LEU A 23 -4.64 -22.07 -24.26
C LEU A 23 -3.35 -22.46 -23.67
N MET A 24 -2.31 -22.47 -24.41
CA MET A 24 -1.05 -22.94 -23.89
C MET A 24 -0.13 -21.85 -23.44
N PHE A 25 -0.48 -20.61 -23.67
CA PHE A 25 0.42 -19.53 -23.34
C PHE A 25 -0.33 -18.44 -22.62
N LYS A 26 -0.90 -18.74 -21.51
CA LYS A 26 -1.60 -17.73 -20.75
C LYS A 26 -0.63 -16.90 -19.95
N SER A 27 -0.89 -15.65 -19.83
CA SER A 27 -0.12 -14.78 -18.95
C SER A 27 -1.09 -13.92 -18.15
N THR A 28 -0.67 -13.53 -16.98
CA THR A 28 -1.48 -12.69 -16.11
C THR A 28 -0.69 -11.44 -15.81
N ASP A 29 -1.28 -10.31 -16.11
CA ASP A 29 -0.63 -9.03 -15.88
C ASP A 29 -1.44 -8.16 -14.95
N ASP A 30 -0.78 -7.37 -14.16
CA ASP A 30 -1.47 -6.43 -13.30
C ASP A 30 -1.93 -5.25 -14.10
N THR A 31 -3.06 -4.71 -13.74
CA THR A 31 -3.56 -3.50 -14.38
C THR A 31 -3.29 -2.34 -13.46
N THR A 32 -3.71 -1.16 -13.85
CA THR A 32 -3.58 0.00 -12.99
C THR A 32 -4.89 0.28 -12.25
N GLU A 33 -5.84 -0.63 -12.32
CA GLU A 33 -7.10 -0.44 -11.63
C GLU A 33 -7.04 -1.13 -10.29
N PRO A 34 -7.18 -0.40 -9.17
CA PRO A 34 -7.15 -1.04 -7.86
C PRO A 34 -8.31 -2.03 -7.70
N ASP A 35 -8.02 -3.15 -7.07
CA ASP A 35 -9.04 -4.13 -6.81
C ASP A 35 -9.64 -3.82 -5.44
N MET A 36 -10.62 -2.96 -5.42
CA MET A 36 -11.20 -2.51 -4.17
C MET A 36 -11.97 -3.61 -3.45
N HIS A 37 -12.54 -4.53 -4.21
CA HIS A 37 -13.24 -5.64 -3.59
C HIS A 37 -12.25 -6.49 -2.80
N GLU A 38 -11.11 -6.79 -3.40
CA GLU A 38 -10.08 -7.56 -2.73
C GLU A 38 -9.54 -6.80 -1.52
N TYR A 39 -9.31 -5.50 -1.67
CA TYR A 39 -8.77 -4.70 -0.59
C TYR A 39 -9.72 -4.67 0.60
N LEU A 40 -11.00 -4.45 0.33
CA LEU A 40 -11.96 -4.32 1.42
C LEU A 40 -12.33 -5.65 2.05
N SER A 41 -12.24 -6.73 1.29
CA SER A 41 -12.61 -8.02 1.85
C SER A 41 -11.42 -8.77 2.45
N ASN A 42 -10.20 -8.25 2.30
CA ASN A 42 -9.03 -8.92 2.82
C ASN A 42 -8.98 -8.74 4.33
N PRO A 43 -9.08 -9.80 5.09
CA PRO A 43 -9.07 -9.66 6.54
C PRO A 43 -7.74 -9.14 7.10
N GLU A 44 -6.66 -9.26 6.32
CA GLU A 44 -5.38 -8.80 6.80
C GLU A 44 -5.34 -7.29 6.98
N THR A 45 -6.06 -6.55 6.17
CA THR A 45 -6.07 -5.09 6.27
C THR A 45 -6.62 -4.66 7.61
N LEU A 46 -7.75 -5.22 8.02
CA LEU A 46 -8.33 -4.84 9.28
C LEU A 46 -7.56 -5.46 10.43
N ALA A 47 -6.98 -6.65 10.21
CA ALA A 47 -6.20 -7.30 11.25
C ALA A 47 -4.99 -6.47 11.66
N VAL A 48 -4.39 -5.74 10.72
CA VAL A 48 -3.27 -4.86 11.04
C VAL A 48 -3.71 -3.81 12.05
N LEU A 49 -4.85 -3.18 11.80
CA LEU A 49 -5.35 -2.16 12.70
C LEU A 49 -5.71 -2.75 14.05
N ASN A 50 -6.39 -3.88 14.05
CA ASN A 50 -6.83 -4.47 15.29
C ASN A 50 -5.66 -4.98 16.14
N ARG A 51 -4.64 -5.51 15.49
CA ARG A 51 -3.49 -5.98 16.24
C ARG A 51 -2.78 -4.82 16.91
N HIS A 52 -2.61 -3.72 16.18
CA HIS A 52 -1.97 -2.55 16.76
C HIS A 52 -2.81 -1.98 17.90
N GLY A 53 -4.13 -1.96 17.72
CA GLY A 53 -5.00 -1.43 18.77
C GLY A 53 -4.93 -2.26 20.05
N ARG A 54 -4.83 -3.58 19.88
CA ARG A 54 -4.73 -4.42 21.08
C ARG A 54 -3.41 -4.21 21.82
N GLU A 55 -2.41 -3.70 21.15
CA GLU A 55 -1.13 -3.42 21.78
C GLU A 55 -1.02 -1.97 22.24
N GLY A 56 -2.13 -1.25 22.20
CA GLY A 56 -2.15 0.12 22.71
C GLY A 56 -1.77 1.19 21.70
N TRP A 57 -1.62 0.80 20.44
CA TRP A 57 -1.25 1.76 19.42
C TRP A 57 -2.48 2.46 18.87
N GLU A 58 -2.32 3.74 18.56
CA GLU A 58 -3.38 4.54 17.98
C GLU A 58 -2.95 4.97 16.60
N LEU A 59 -3.82 4.83 15.61
CA LEU A 59 -3.51 5.25 14.26
C LEU A 59 -3.53 6.76 14.19
N VAL A 60 -2.46 7.37 13.77
CA VAL A 60 -2.39 8.82 13.72
C VAL A 60 -2.29 9.37 12.32
N SER A 61 -1.90 8.58 11.35
CA SER A 61 -1.76 9.08 9.99
C SER A 61 -1.68 7.94 9.02
N VAL A 62 -2.12 8.19 7.80
CA VAL A 62 -2.02 7.24 6.70
C VAL A 62 -1.39 7.97 5.54
N GLN A 63 -0.32 7.42 5.01
CA GLN A 63 0.38 8.04 3.90
C GLN A 63 0.30 7.11 2.70
N GLN A 64 -0.20 7.61 1.59
CA GLN A 64 -0.24 6.85 0.36
C GLN A 64 1.15 6.78 -0.22
N ILE A 65 1.57 5.61 -0.64
CA ILE A 65 2.88 5.42 -1.23
C ILE A 65 2.67 5.15 -2.71
N ASN A 66 3.31 5.95 -3.53
CA ASN A 66 3.19 5.83 -4.96
C ASN A 66 4.52 5.45 -5.55
N ARG A 67 4.47 4.83 -6.69
CA ARG A 67 5.68 4.63 -7.48
C ARG A 67 5.42 5.26 -8.81
N GLY A 68 6.47 5.78 -9.41
CA GLY A 68 6.36 6.32 -10.75
C GLY A 68 6.19 5.20 -11.74
N HIS A 69 5.37 5.42 -12.73
CA HIS A 69 5.23 4.48 -13.81
C HIS A 69 5.40 5.27 -15.10
N GLU A 70 6.41 4.87 -15.87
CA GLU A 70 6.70 5.56 -17.09
C GLU A 70 6.38 4.70 -18.27
N GLN A 71 5.64 5.20 -19.20
CA GLN A 71 5.30 4.47 -20.38
C GLN A 71 5.83 5.25 -21.55
N ILE A 72 6.70 4.68 -22.33
CA ILE A 72 7.33 5.37 -23.42
C ILE A 72 6.67 4.98 -24.71
N GLY A 73 6.29 5.96 -25.46
CA GLY A 73 5.69 5.77 -26.73
C GLY A 73 6.70 5.33 -27.70
N ASN A 74 6.43 4.37 -28.51
CA ASN A 74 7.38 3.82 -29.20
C ASN A 74 7.62 4.24 -30.43
N GLN A 75 7.45 4.96 -30.85
CA GLN A 75 7.59 5.18 -31.98
C GLN A 75 8.43 5.96 -32.44
N ASN A 76 9.14 5.79 -32.32
CA ASN A 76 10.05 6.23 -33.07
C ASN A 76 9.99 7.55 -33.25
N THR A 77 9.19 8.08 -33.26
CA THR A 77 9.26 9.23 -33.68
C THR A 77 9.16 10.12 -32.72
N GLN A 78 8.47 10.13 -32.01
CA GLN A 78 8.31 11.05 -31.23
C GLN A 78 8.40 10.55 -30.05
N SER A 79 9.27 10.05 -29.60
CA SER A 79 9.33 9.54 -28.43
C SER A 79 8.79 10.36 -27.39
N TRP A 80 7.83 10.00 -26.72
CA TRP A 80 7.27 10.72 -25.63
C TRP A 80 7.06 9.77 -24.50
N ALA A 81 7.11 10.26 -23.31
CA ALA A 81 6.92 9.46 -22.12
C ALA A 81 5.74 9.98 -21.35
N ILE A 82 4.94 9.08 -20.81
CA ILE A 82 3.85 9.44 -19.96
C ILE A 82 4.21 8.98 -18.59
N ASP A 83 4.31 9.92 -17.66
CA ASP A 83 4.60 9.58 -16.30
C ASP A 83 3.36 9.71 -15.49
N TYR A 84 3.08 8.73 -14.67
CA TYR A 84 1.97 8.85 -13.74
C TYR A 84 2.31 8.07 -12.48
N ALA A 85 1.68 8.46 -11.40
CA ALA A 85 1.92 7.84 -10.12
C ALA A 85 0.89 6.75 -9.90
N VAL A 86 1.36 5.59 -9.49
CA VAL A 86 0.48 4.47 -9.20
C VAL A 86 0.65 4.16 -7.73
N SER A 87 -0.44 4.11 -6.99
CA SER A 87 -0.38 3.82 -5.58
C SER A 87 0.03 2.39 -5.37
N THR A 88 1.03 2.13 -4.53
CA THR A 88 1.42 0.77 -4.22
C THR A 88 0.75 0.32 -2.94
N GLY A 89 0.29 1.25 -2.14
CA GLY A 89 -0.33 0.92 -0.87
C GLY A 89 -0.24 2.09 0.06
N PHE A 90 -0.39 1.81 1.34
CA PHE A 90 -0.43 2.88 2.33
C PHE A 90 0.47 2.55 3.51
N LEU A 91 1.10 3.57 4.06
CA LEU A 91 1.83 3.42 5.29
C LEU A 91 0.94 3.93 6.40
N PHE A 92 0.70 3.09 7.37
CA PHE A 92 -0.12 3.45 8.51
C PHE A 92 0.86 3.78 9.63
N PHE A 93 0.73 4.96 10.20
CA PHE A 93 1.58 5.39 11.29
C PHE A 93 0.80 5.35 12.60
N PHE A 94 1.40 4.76 13.60
CA PHE A 94 0.74 4.60 14.88
C PHE A 94 1.61 5.20 15.98
N MET A 95 0.98 5.60 17.05
CA MET A 95 1.70 6.09 18.21
C MET A 95 1.08 5.54 19.47
N ARG A 96 1.87 5.44 20.50
CA ARG A 96 1.33 5.13 21.84
C ARG A 96 2.27 5.73 22.87
N GLN A 97 1.77 5.86 24.08
CA GLN A 97 2.60 6.38 25.13
C GLN A 97 3.69 5.37 25.46
N SER A 98 4.88 5.86 25.59
CA SER A 98 6.00 4.99 25.85
C SER A 98 5.90 4.36 27.24
N LYS A 99 6.15 3.08 27.32
CA LYS A 99 6.04 2.41 28.59
C LYS A 99 7.15 2.78 29.53
N ASN A 100 8.23 3.32 29.01
CA ASN A 100 9.31 3.69 29.85
C ASN A 100 9.24 5.09 30.33
N SER A 101 8.24 5.79 29.98
CA SER A 101 8.19 7.18 30.27
C SER A 101 8.02 7.42 31.71
N HIS A 102 7.69 6.42 32.49
CA HIS A 102 7.48 6.69 33.80
C HIS A 102 8.26 5.85 34.61
N HIS A 103 9.18 5.57 34.58
CA HIS A 103 9.83 4.86 35.27
C HIS A 103 10.34 5.31 36.20
N LYS A 104 10.09 5.42 36.83
CA LYS A 104 10.34 5.76 37.74
C LYS A 104 10.83 5.64 38.24
#